data_e6bcc400570712d85c3ad0ddf77dc25c
#
_entry.id   e6bcc400570712d85c3ad0ddf77dc25c
#
_cell.length_a   1.000
_cell.length_b   1.000
_cell.length_c   1.000
_cell.angle_alpha   90.00
_cell.angle_beta   90.00
_cell.angle_gamma   90.00
#
_symmetry.space_group_name_H-M   'P 1'
#
loop_
_entity.id
_entity.type
_entity.pdbx_description
1 polymer ?
#
loop_
_entity_poly.entity_id
_entity_poly.type
_entity_poly.pdbx_seq_one_letter_code
_entity_poly.pdbx_strand_id
1 'polypeptide(L)'
;MKTVEDLVLTYYSSNDFSMLRDKSKKDYKYFLNILVGEFGDVPYGELTSKQAKHAYEEWVKRGITFANHVCTVSSLVYRYAMEMEYTTINPFANIKRKAPKQRKVVWTEQDIQTFLSFCYSDFNWRNIGLIVHMAYEWCQRLGDMRLLTWDMLDLDEQKLFLEQSKRRAEVTLPISDDLTAMLVQQKDDFGFQQYVVPRPRPVSGSYHPYSIDRLSKAGRQAMRLAGLPEELRLMDLRRTGTTEMVEAGVGMAQIMSVTG
;
A
#
# COMPACT_ATOMS: atom_id res chain seq x y z
N MET A 1 -38.32 -9.93 -5.30
CA MET A 1 -37.78 -8.59 -4.90
C MET A 1 -36.24 -8.68 -5.05
N LYS A 2 -35.57 -7.66 -5.60
CA LYS A 2 -34.10 -7.74 -5.77
C LYS A 2 -33.40 -7.58 -4.43
N THR A 3 -32.41 -8.43 -4.17
CA THR A 3 -31.72 -8.56 -2.89
C THR A 3 -30.39 -7.77 -2.88
N VAL A 4 -29.75 -7.69 -1.70
CA VAL A 4 -28.40 -7.11 -1.56
C VAL A 4 -27.39 -7.86 -2.42
N GLU A 5 -27.50 -9.19 -2.56
CA GLU A 5 -26.66 -9.97 -3.47
C GLU A 5 -26.87 -9.55 -4.92
N ASP A 6 -28.12 -9.41 -5.37
CA ASP A 6 -28.43 -8.94 -6.73
C ASP A 6 -27.83 -7.53 -6.98
N LEU A 7 -27.89 -6.64 -5.98
CA LEU A 7 -27.31 -5.30 -6.08
C LEU A 7 -25.78 -5.38 -6.24
N VAL A 8 -25.10 -6.22 -5.46
CA VAL A 8 -23.64 -6.42 -5.54
C VAL A 8 -23.25 -6.99 -6.91
N LEU A 9 -23.98 -7.98 -7.42
CA LEU A 9 -23.75 -8.55 -8.75
C LEU A 9 -23.97 -7.51 -9.86
N THR A 10 -25.00 -6.68 -9.73
CA THR A 10 -25.26 -5.56 -10.67
C THR A 10 -24.11 -4.56 -10.63
N TYR A 11 -23.61 -4.20 -9.43
CA TYR A 11 -22.45 -3.31 -9.28
C TYR A 11 -21.19 -3.89 -9.93
N TYR A 12 -20.93 -5.20 -9.81
CA TYR A 12 -19.77 -5.83 -10.47
C TYR A 12 -19.81 -5.73 -12.00
N SER A 13 -21.00 -5.61 -12.57
CA SER A 13 -21.19 -5.44 -14.02
C SER A 13 -21.19 -3.98 -14.46
N SER A 14 -21.07 -3.03 -13.54
CA SER A 14 -21.12 -1.59 -13.82
C SER A 14 -19.80 -1.07 -14.40
N ASN A 15 -19.89 0.08 -15.07
CA ASN A 15 -18.71 0.80 -15.53
C ASN A 15 -17.85 1.27 -14.35
N ASP A 16 -18.45 1.72 -13.27
CA ASP A 16 -17.76 2.17 -12.05
C ASP A 16 -16.83 1.10 -11.49
N PHE A 17 -17.31 -0.15 -11.43
CA PHE A 17 -16.48 -1.27 -11.01
C PHE A 17 -15.42 -1.61 -12.05
N SER A 18 -15.74 -1.56 -13.35
CA SER A 18 -14.82 -1.91 -14.43
C SER A 18 -13.60 -0.98 -14.48
N MET A 19 -13.77 0.30 -14.15
CA MET A 19 -12.72 1.32 -14.12
C MET A 19 -11.82 1.27 -12.89
N LEU A 20 -12.14 0.43 -11.89
CA LEU A 20 -11.28 0.26 -10.73
C LEU A 20 -9.97 -0.45 -11.10
N ARG A 21 -8.89 -0.11 -10.39
CA ARG A 21 -7.63 -0.86 -10.46
C ARG A 21 -7.83 -2.29 -9.94
N ASP A 22 -7.10 -3.26 -10.47
CA ASP A 22 -7.23 -4.69 -10.12
C ASP A 22 -7.15 -4.96 -8.62
N LYS A 23 -6.24 -4.27 -7.91
CA LYS A 23 -6.17 -4.37 -6.46
C LYS A 23 -7.45 -3.90 -5.78
N SER A 24 -8.00 -2.78 -6.20
CA SER A 24 -9.27 -2.26 -5.66
C SER A 24 -10.42 -3.21 -5.95
N LYS A 25 -10.47 -3.79 -7.15
CA LYS A 25 -11.47 -4.83 -7.50
C LYS A 25 -11.40 -6.03 -6.55
N LYS A 26 -10.20 -6.52 -6.25
CA LYS A 26 -9.99 -7.62 -5.29
C LYS A 26 -10.44 -7.25 -3.88
N ASP A 27 -10.04 -6.08 -3.40
CA ASP A 27 -10.40 -5.59 -2.08
C ASP A 27 -11.94 -5.38 -1.96
N TYR A 28 -12.57 -4.79 -2.99
CA TYR A 28 -14.03 -4.58 -3.02
C TYR A 28 -14.77 -5.92 -3.03
N LYS A 29 -14.37 -6.88 -3.87
CA LYS A 29 -14.97 -8.23 -3.87
C LYS A 29 -14.88 -8.87 -2.49
N TYR A 30 -13.73 -8.79 -1.84
CA TYR A 30 -13.54 -9.33 -0.49
C TYR A 30 -14.51 -8.71 0.52
N PHE A 31 -14.62 -7.38 0.57
CA PHE A 31 -15.48 -6.70 1.52
C PHE A 31 -16.97 -6.83 1.17
N LEU A 32 -17.34 -6.85 -0.10
CA LEU A 32 -18.73 -7.07 -0.52
C LEU A 32 -19.20 -8.50 -0.26
N ASN A 33 -18.32 -9.50 -0.32
CA ASN A 33 -18.66 -10.85 0.11
C ASN A 33 -19.00 -10.91 1.62
N ILE A 34 -18.41 -10.03 2.45
CA ILE A 34 -18.81 -9.91 3.86
C ILE A 34 -20.24 -9.33 3.97
N LEU A 35 -20.54 -8.29 3.18
CA LEU A 35 -21.89 -7.70 3.11
C LEU A 35 -22.93 -8.73 2.65
N VAL A 36 -22.62 -9.48 1.59
CA VAL A 36 -23.52 -10.54 1.07
C VAL A 36 -23.70 -11.66 2.09
N GLY A 37 -22.62 -12.07 2.78
CA GLY A 37 -22.72 -13.07 3.85
C GLY A 37 -23.62 -12.67 5.02
N GLU A 38 -23.79 -11.37 5.26
CA GLU A 38 -24.63 -10.84 6.35
C GLU A 38 -26.05 -10.53 5.89
N PHE A 39 -26.23 -10.01 4.67
CA PHE A 39 -27.49 -9.44 4.20
C PHE A 39 -27.89 -9.90 2.78
N GLY A 40 -27.24 -10.91 2.21
CA GLY A 40 -27.41 -11.30 0.80
C GLY A 40 -28.87 -11.48 0.39
N ASP A 41 -29.66 -12.17 1.23
CA ASP A 41 -31.06 -12.46 0.97
C ASP A 41 -32.02 -11.30 1.30
N VAL A 42 -31.55 -10.25 1.97
CA VAL A 42 -32.38 -9.10 2.35
C VAL A 42 -32.67 -8.25 1.12
N PRO A 43 -33.94 -7.85 0.86
CA PRO A 43 -34.23 -6.87 -0.17
C PRO A 43 -33.45 -5.58 0.08
N TYR A 44 -32.69 -5.11 -0.92
CA TYR A 44 -31.78 -3.97 -0.68
C TYR A 44 -32.51 -2.69 -0.26
N GLY A 45 -33.77 -2.51 -0.64
CA GLY A 45 -34.61 -1.38 -0.21
C GLY A 45 -35.15 -1.49 1.21
N GLU A 46 -35.05 -2.66 1.85
CA GLU A 46 -35.54 -2.93 3.19
C GLU A 46 -34.44 -2.97 4.26
N LEU A 47 -33.16 -2.99 3.84
CA LEU A 47 -32.06 -2.94 4.78
C LEU A 47 -32.04 -1.60 5.53
N THR A 48 -32.21 -1.66 6.84
CA THR A 48 -32.34 -0.47 7.69
C THR A 48 -30.95 0.00 8.19
N SER A 49 -30.83 1.29 8.51
CA SER A 49 -29.63 1.84 9.16
C SER A 49 -29.37 1.22 10.55
N LYS A 50 -30.41 0.72 11.24
CA LYS A 50 -30.27 0.01 12.51
C LYS A 50 -29.55 -1.32 12.32
N GLN A 51 -29.94 -2.11 11.31
CA GLN A 51 -29.30 -3.37 10.97
C GLN A 51 -27.84 -3.14 10.51
N ALA A 52 -27.61 -2.18 9.62
CA ALA A 52 -26.27 -1.82 9.16
C ALA A 52 -25.34 -1.37 10.31
N LYS A 53 -25.88 -0.60 11.28
CA LYS A 53 -25.12 -0.20 12.47
C LYS A 53 -24.79 -1.39 13.35
N HIS A 54 -25.73 -2.31 13.57
CA HIS A 54 -25.50 -3.52 14.35
C HIS A 54 -24.41 -4.39 13.70
N ALA A 55 -24.49 -4.62 12.40
CA ALA A 55 -23.46 -5.36 11.67
C ALA A 55 -22.08 -4.68 11.77
N TYR A 56 -22.03 -3.35 11.66
CA TYR A 56 -20.77 -2.61 11.85
C TYR A 56 -20.17 -2.85 13.24
N GLU A 57 -20.97 -2.88 14.31
CA GLU A 57 -20.52 -3.15 15.67
C GLU A 57 -19.98 -4.58 15.82
N GLU A 58 -20.59 -5.57 15.16
CA GLU A 58 -20.07 -6.93 15.09
C GLU A 58 -18.76 -7.00 14.29
N TRP A 59 -18.67 -6.34 13.15
CA TRP A 59 -17.44 -6.29 12.37
C TRP A 59 -16.29 -5.62 13.11
N VAL A 60 -16.57 -4.65 13.99
CA VAL A 60 -15.54 -4.02 14.85
C VAL A 60 -14.85 -5.03 15.76
N LYS A 61 -15.52 -6.11 16.18
CA LYS A 61 -14.91 -7.19 17.00
C LYS A 61 -13.78 -7.91 16.23
N ARG A 62 -13.84 -7.94 14.88
CA ARG A 62 -12.78 -8.45 14.01
C ARG A 62 -11.65 -7.43 13.76
N GLY A 63 -11.91 -6.16 14.06
CA GLY A 63 -10.95 -5.06 13.92
C GLY A 63 -11.58 -3.80 13.35
N ILE A 64 -11.22 -2.65 13.92
CA ILE A 64 -11.77 -1.34 13.52
C ILE A 64 -11.52 -1.03 12.04
N THR A 65 -10.29 -1.26 11.55
CA THR A 65 -9.92 -1.03 10.15
C THR A 65 -10.73 -1.91 9.21
N PHE A 66 -10.90 -3.19 9.55
CA PHE A 66 -11.73 -4.13 8.80
C PHE A 66 -13.17 -3.64 8.70
N ALA A 67 -13.82 -3.33 9.84
CA ALA A 67 -15.19 -2.82 9.88
C ALA A 67 -15.37 -1.54 9.05
N ASN A 68 -14.41 -0.62 9.16
CA ASN A 68 -14.41 0.61 8.38
C ASN A 68 -14.35 0.36 6.88
N HIS A 69 -13.55 -0.61 6.43
CA HIS A 69 -13.48 -0.97 5.01
C HIS A 69 -14.79 -1.61 4.51
N VAL A 70 -15.33 -2.59 5.24
CA VAL A 70 -16.65 -3.19 4.89
C VAL A 70 -17.70 -2.10 4.78
N CYS A 71 -17.83 -1.25 5.80
CA CYS A 71 -18.80 -0.15 5.82
C CYS A 71 -18.57 0.86 4.66
N THR A 72 -17.31 1.15 4.32
CA THR A 72 -17.01 2.08 3.22
C THR A 72 -17.45 1.52 1.88
N VAL A 73 -17.11 0.26 1.60
CA VAL A 73 -17.43 -0.36 0.30
C VAL A 73 -18.94 -0.65 0.21
N SER A 74 -19.59 -1.05 1.31
CA SER A 74 -21.06 -1.20 1.37
C SER A 74 -21.77 0.12 1.09
N SER A 75 -21.33 1.22 1.73
CA SER A 75 -21.88 2.56 1.49
C SER A 75 -21.69 3.01 0.04
N LEU A 76 -20.58 2.63 -0.60
CA LEU A 76 -20.32 2.96 -2.00
C LEU A 76 -21.29 2.24 -2.94
N VAL A 77 -21.54 0.95 -2.72
CA VAL A 77 -22.50 0.19 -3.55
C VAL A 77 -23.93 0.72 -3.37
N TYR A 78 -24.31 1.10 -2.16
CA TYR A 78 -25.62 1.74 -1.95
C TYR A 78 -25.71 3.14 -2.56
N ARG A 79 -24.61 3.89 -2.63
CA ARG A 79 -24.57 5.16 -3.36
C ARG A 79 -24.79 4.94 -4.86
N TYR A 80 -24.10 3.96 -5.45
CA TYR A 80 -24.36 3.52 -6.81
C TYR A 80 -25.82 3.13 -7.02
N ALA A 81 -26.42 2.39 -6.08
CA ALA A 81 -27.84 2.04 -6.16
C ALA A 81 -28.78 3.25 -6.13
N MET A 82 -28.42 4.30 -5.37
CA MET A 82 -29.17 5.57 -5.36
C MET A 82 -29.00 6.35 -6.67
N GLU A 83 -27.81 6.41 -7.22
CA GLU A 83 -27.53 7.05 -8.52
C GLU A 83 -28.26 6.38 -9.68
N MET A 84 -28.46 5.05 -9.59
CA MET A 84 -29.23 4.25 -10.54
C MET A 84 -30.73 4.20 -10.22
N GLU A 85 -31.20 4.97 -9.23
CA GLU A 85 -32.61 5.03 -8.79
C GLU A 85 -33.19 3.68 -8.32
N TYR A 86 -32.34 2.73 -7.92
CA TYR A 86 -32.78 1.43 -7.39
C TYR A 86 -33.29 1.55 -5.94
N THR A 87 -32.82 2.52 -5.19
CA THR A 87 -33.22 2.82 -3.81
C THR A 87 -33.04 4.30 -3.52
N THR A 88 -33.78 4.82 -2.56
CA THR A 88 -33.66 6.20 -2.07
C THR A 88 -32.84 6.33 -0.79
N ILE A 89 -32.41 5.21 -0.22
CA ILE A 89 -31.69 5.19 1.06
C ILE A 89 -30.34 4.47 0.95
N ASN A 90 -29.37 4.96 1.72
CA ASN A 90 -28.11 4.27 1.96
C ASN A 90 -28.01 3.97 3.46
N PRO A 91 -28.21 2.71 3.89
CA PRO A 91 -28.23 2.34 5.30
C PRO A 91 -26.87 2.54 6.00
N PHE A 92 -25.78 2.65 5.23
CA PHE A 92 -24.41 2.83 5.75
C PHE A 92 -23.95 4.29 5.77
N ALA A 93 -24.74 5.25 5.25
CA ALA A 93 -24.32 6.64 5.08
C ALA A 93 -23.93 7.32 6.40
N ASN A 94 -24.74 7.13 7.43
CA ASN A 94 -24.63 7.87 8.71
C ASN A 94 -23.99 7.04 9.84
N ILE A 95 -23.30 5.94 9.52
CA ILE A 95 -22.60 5.17 10.54
C ILE A 95 -21.37 5.92 11.02
N LYS A 96 -21.38 6.31 12.31
CA LYS A 96 -20.20 6.92 12.95
C LYS A 96 -19.10 5.87 13.11
N ARG A 97 -18.10 5.94 12.25
CA ARG A 97 -16.97 5.00 12.24
C ARG A 97 -15.99 5.28 13.37
N LYS A 98 -15.50 4.22 14.01
CA LYS A 98 -14.43 4.32 15.00
C LYS A 98 -13.11 4.64 14.34
N ALA A 99 -12.31 5.53 14.96
CA ALA A 99 -10.96 5.80 14.50
C ALA A 99 -10.01 4.67 14.94
N PRO A 100 -9.25 4.05 14.02
CA PRO A 100 -8.22 3.10 14.40
C PRO A 100 -7.08 3.84 15.12
N LYS A 101 -6.42 3.16 16.07
CA LYS A 101 -5.24 3.71 16.73
C LYS A 101 -4.13 3.94 15.69
N GLN A 102 -3.67 5.17 15.60
CA GLN A 102 -2.57 5.52 14.71
C GLN A 102 -1.27 4.89 15.19
N ARG A 103 -0.56 4.28 14.27
CA ARG A 103 0.78 3.78 14.51
C ARG A 103 1.77 4.96 14.49
N LYS A 104 2.58 5.11 15.53
CA LYS A 104 3.54 6.23 15.69
C LYS A 104 5.00 5.76 15.67
N VAL A 105 5.24 4.50 15.34
CA VAL A 105 6.58 3.93 15.34
C VAL A 105 7.41 4.54 14.21
N VAL A 106 8.62 4.94 14.53
CA VAL A 106 9.68 5.36 13.61
C VAL A 106 10.90 4.47 13.86
N TRP A 107 11.72 4.29 12.85
CA TRP A 107 13.01 3.60 12.98
C TRP A 107 14.04 4.60 13.52
N THR A 108 14.99 4.11 14.30
CA THR A 108 16.18 4.90 14.63
C THR A 108 17.20 4.77 13.51
N GLU A 109 18.14 5.70 13.43
CA GLU A 109 19.27 5.60 12.50
C GLU A 109 20.04 4.28 12.69
N GLN A 110 20.22 3.84 13.93
CA GLN A 110 20.88 2.58 14.26
C GLN A 110 20.09 1.37 13.71
N ASP A 111 18.74 1.39 13.78
CA ASP A 111 17.91 0.33 13.19
C ASP A 111 18.10 0.23 11.69
N ILE A 112 18.14 1.39 11.02
CA ILE A 112 18.35 1.47 9.56
C ILE A 112 19.71 0.91 9.19
N GLN A 113 20.77 1.38 9.82
CA GLN A 113 22.14 0.93 9.58
C GLN A 113 22.29 -0.58 9.84
N THR A 114 21.72 -1.08 10.93
CA THR A 114 21.72 -2.51 11.26
C THR A 114 21.03 -3.34 10.18
N PHE A 115 19.86 -2.87 9.71
CA PHE A 115 19.11 -3.56 8.65
C PHE A 115 19.87 -3.56 7.32
N LEU A 116 20.40 -2.41 6.90
CA LEU A 116 21.12 -2.28 5.64
C LEU A 116 22.41 -3.09 5.65
N SER A 117 23.18 -3.04 6.74
CA SER A 117 24.41 -3.83 6.89
C SER A 117 24.12 -5.33 6.80
N PHE A 118 23.06 -5.82 7.44
CA PHE A 118 22.62 -7.19 7.31
C PHE A 118 22.25 -7.53 5.85
N CYS A 119 21.43 -6.70 5.23
CA CYS A 119 20.95 -6.99 3.88
C CYS A 119 22.07 -6.93 2.83
N TYR A 120 23.03 -6.05 2.98
CA TYR A 120 24.12 -5.89 2.02
C TYR A 120 25.24 -6.91 2.19
N SER A 121 25.29 -7.62 3.32
CA SER A 121 26.25 -8.72 3.54
C SER A 121 25.91 -10.00 2.77
N ASP A 122 24.69 -10.14 2.24
CA ASP A 122 24.24 -11.34 1.51
C ASP A 122 23.42 -10.97 0.28
N PHE A 123 23.82 -11.49 -0.88
CA PHE A 123 23.17 -11.28 -2.17
C PHE A 123 21.66 -11.58 -2.16
N ASN A 124 21.22 -12.57 -1.38
CA ASN A 124 19.80 -12.94 -1.30
C ASN A 124 18.94 -11.84 -0.63
N TRP A 125 19.53 -11.02 0.26
CA TRP A 125 18.84 -9.95 0.97
C TRP A 125 19.09 -8.57 0.37
N ARG A 126 20.13 -8.40 -0.48
CA ARG A 126 20.55 -7.12 -1.03
C ARG A 126 19.39 -6.35 -1.69
N ASN A 127 18.55 -7.01 -2.50
CA ASN A 127 17.44 -6.35 -3.17
C ASN A 127 16.37 -5.84 -2.20
N ILE A 128 16.19 -6.50 -1.04
CA ILE A 128 15.30 -6.02 0.03
C ILE A 128 15.94 -4.83 0.74
N GLY A 129 17.25 -4.89 1.00
CA GLY A 129 18.02 -3.76 1.53
C GLY A 129 17.91 -2.53 0.64
N LEU A 130 18.10 -2.68 -0.67
CA LEU A 130 17.96 -1.58 -1.63
C LEU A 130 16.53 -0.99 -1.67
N ILE A 131 15.49 -1.83 -1.64
CA ILE A 131 14.10 -1.32 -1.56
C ILE A 131 13.90 -0.48 -0.31
N VAL A 132 14.45 -0.91 0.83
CA VAL A 132 14.36 -0.19 2.11
C VAL A 132 15.17 1.09 2.08
N HIS A 133 16.40 1.05 1.57
CA HIS A 133 17.29 2.20 1.45
C HIS A 133 16.63 3.29 0.60
N MET A 134 16.17 2.95 -0.61
CA MET A 134 15.45 3.87 -1.49
C MET A 134 14.15 4.43 -0.86
N ALA A 135 13.39 3.57 -0.16
CA ALA A 135 12.15 4.00 0.49
C ALA A 135 12.40 4.98 1.65
N TYR A 136 13.49 4.80 2.38
CA TYR A 136 13.91 5.67 3.46
C TYR A 136 14.50 6.99 2.93
N GLU A 137 15.54 6.92 2.12
CA GLU A 137 16.27 8.10 1.62
C GLU A 137 15.33 9.04 0.83
N TRP A 138 14.51 8.48 -0.04
CA TRP A 138 13.58 9.26 -0.85
C TRP A 138 12.21 9.47 -0.23
N CYS A 139 11.98 8.98 0.98
CA CYS A 139 10.67 9.02 1.66
C CYS A 139 9.52 8.49 0.78
N GLN A 140 9.80 7.49 -0.08
CA GLN A 140 8.83 6.94 -1.01
C GLN A 140 8.14 5.69 -0.48
N ARG A 141 7.04 5.30 -1.12
CA ARG A 141 6.32 4.08 -0.74
C ARG A 141 7.09 2.85 -1.20
N LEU A 142 7.21 1.84 -0.34
CA LEU A 142 7.80 0.54 -0.70
C LEU A 142 7.17 -0.07 -1.97
N GLY A 143 5.86 0.21 -2.16
CA GLY A 143 5.14 -0.24 -3.34
C GLY A 143 5.67 0.35 -4.65
N ASP A 144 6.17 1.58 -4.61
CA ASP A 144 6.76 2.26 -5.76
C ASP A 144 8.22 1.80 -5.93
N MET A 145 9.00 1.75 -4.85
CA MET A 145 10.41 1.34 -4.91
C MET A 145 10.63 -0.08 -5.45
N ARG A 146 9.79 -1.04 -5.06
CA ARG A 146 9.87 -2.41 -5.60
C ARG A 146 9.58 -2.53 -7.10
N LEU A 147 8.94 -1.53 -7.68
CA LEU A 147 8.58 -1.48 -9.11
C LEU A 147 9.49 -0.56 -9.91
N LEU A 148 10.50 0.02 -9.27
CA LEU A 148 11.43 0.93 -9.92
C LEU A 148 12.13 0.25 -11.10
N THR A 149 12.23 0.95 -12.21
CA THR A 149 12.87 0.51 -13.44
C THR A 149 14.09 1.38 -13.75
N TRP A 150 15.03 0.86 -14.52
CA TRP A 150 16.30 1.54 -14.79
C TRP A 150 16.15 2.86 -15.55
N ASP A 151 15.11 2.98 -16.36
CA ASP A 151 14.78 4.21 -17.11
C ASP A 151 14.29 5.36 -16.21
N MET A 152 13.94 5.08 -14.96
CA MET A 152 13.61 6.09 -13.95
C MET A 152 14.84 6.68 -13.25
N LEU A 153 16.04 6.12 -13.48
CA LEU A 153 17.28 6.52 -12.82
C LEU A 153 18.26 7.11 -13.82
N ASP A 154 18.75 8.28 -13.53
CA ASP A 154 19.97 8.85 -14.13
C ASP A 154 21.07 8.75 -13.08
N LEU A 155 21.95 7.74 -13.23
CA LEU A 155 23.03 7.51 -12.28
C LEU A 155 24.20 8.47 -12.48
N ASP A 156 24.37 9.04 -13.68
CA ASP A 156 25.43 10.00 -13.97
C ASP A 156 25.10 11.36 -13.36
N GLU A 157 23.82 11.78 -13.46
CA GLU A 157 23.32 13.02 -12.85
C GLU A 157 22.80 12.81 -11.41
N GLN A 158 22.87 11.58 -10.90
CA GLN A 158 22.37 11.19 -9.57
C GLN A 158 20.93 11.64 -9.31
N LYS A 159 20.02 11.32 -10.24
CA LYS A 159 18.60 11.71 -10.17
C LYS A 159 17.67 10.53 -10.35
N LEU A 160 16.61 10.54 -9.54
CA LEU A 160 15.41 9.69 -9.69
C LEU A 160 14.29 10.53 -10.30
N PHE A 161 13.63 9.98 -11.32
CA PHE A 161 12.39 10.50 -11.90
C PHE A 161 11.25 9.51 -11.62
N LEU A 162 10.27 9.90 -10.82
CA LEU A 162 9.23 8.98 -10.37
C LEU A 162 7.83 9.60 -10.47
N GLU A 163 6.90 8.94 -11.19
CA GLU A 163 5.46 9.16 -11.02
C GLU A 163 4.94 8.23 -9.92
N GLN A 164 4.49 8.79 -8.79
CA GLN A 164 3.97 8.02 -7.66
C GLN A 164 2.69 7.27 -8.03
N SER A 165 2.64 5.96 -7.79
CA SER A 165 1.53 5.08 -8.20
C SER A 165 0.17 5.45 -7.60
N LYS A 166 0.13 6.04 -6.41
CA LYS A 166 -1.13 6.32 -5.70
C LYS A 166 -1.73 7.69 -6.02
N ARG A 167 -0.90 8.73 -6.09
CA ARG A 167 -1.35 10.13 -6.27
C ARG A 167 -1.05 10.69 -7.66
N ARG A 168 -0.30 9.97 -8.49
CA ARG A 168 0.19 10.43 -9.79
C ARG A 168 1.04 11.70 -9.70
N ALA A 169 1.64 11.96 -8.54
CA ALA A 169 2.58 13.07 -8.39
C ALA A 169 3.92 12.67 -9.03
N GLU A 170 4.43 13.54 -9.89
CA GLU A 170 5.77 13.43 -10.45
C GLU A 170 6.76 14.06 -9.47
N VAL A 171 7.82 13.35 -9.16
CA VAL A 171 8.89 13.83 -8.28
C VAL A 171 10.24 13.56 -8.94
N THR A 172 11.15 14.53 -8.81
CA THR A 172 12.56 14.38 -9.15
C THR A 172 13.36 14.51 -7.85
N LEU A 173 14.12 13.48 -7.51
CA LEU A 173 14.83 13.40 -6.24
C LEU A 173 16.31 13.14 -6.49
N PRO A 174 17.22 13.72 -5.68
CA PRO A 174 18.63 13.39 -5.74
C PRO A 174 18.89 11.98 -5.23
N ILE A 175 19.97 11.38 -5.70
CA ILE A 175 20.50 10.10 -5.22
C ILE A 175 21.78 10.40 -4.47
N SER A 176 21.94 9.93 -3.24
CA SER A 176 23.19 10.09 -2.49
C SER A 176 24.33 9.28 -3.11
N ASP A 177 25.56 9.66 -2.79
CA ASP A 177 26.75 8.93 -3.26
C ASP A 177 26.74 7.47 -2.82
N ASP A 178 26.34 7.20 -1.58
CA ASP A 178 26.25 5.84 -1.02
C ASP A 178 25.21 4.99 -1.76
N LEU A 179 24.03 5.55 -2.02
CA LEU A 179 23.00 4.83 -2.77
C LEU A 179 23.38 4.69 -4.25
N THR A 180 24.04 5.70 -4.84
CA THR A 180 24.55 5.63 -6.22
C THR A 180 25.54 4.48 -6.37
N ALA A 181 26.51 4.34 -5.46
CA ALA A 181 27.48 3.24 -5.49
C ALA A 181 26.79 1.87 -5.45
N MET A 182 25.77 1.71 -4.61
CA MET A 182 24.98 0.49 -4.52
C MET A 182 24.15 0.23 -5.78
N LEU A 183 23.61 1.27 -6.41
CA LEU A 183 22.80 1.16 -7.63
C LEU A 183 23.68 0.85 -8.85
N VAL A 184 24.91 1.37 -8.92
CA VAL A 184 25.90 1.02 -9.96
C VAL A 184 26.22 -0.47 -9.86
N GLN A 185 26.60 -0.97 -8.68
CA GLN A 185 26.84 -2.40 -8.47
C GLN A 185 25.59 -3.25 -8.82
N GLN A 186 24.41 -2.78 -8.45
CA GLN A 186 23.15 -3.45 -8.77
C GLN A 186 22.88 -3.49 -10.28
N LYS A 187 23.28 -2.44 -11.03
CA LYS A 187 23.15 -2.38 -12.48
C LYS A 187 24.05 -3.38 -13.18
N ASP A 188 25.26 -3.62 -12.66
CA ASP A 188 26.17 -4.65 -13.18
C ASP A 188 25.55 -6.05 -13.07
N ASP A 189 24.84 -6.33 -11.96
CA ASP A 189 24.24 -7.65 -11.72
C ASP A 189 22.86 -7.83 -12.37
N PHE A 190 22.07 -6.76 -12.51
CA PHE A 190 20.66 -6.82 -12.94
C PHE A 190 20.28 -5.84 -14.06
N GLY A 191 21.24 -5.10 -14.65
CA GLY A 191 20.97 -4.14 -15.71
C GLY A 191 20.45 -4.75 -17.02
N PHE A 192 20.60 -6.06 -17.20
CA PHE A 192 20.12 -6.80 -18.36
C PHE A 192 18.59 -7.00 -18.39
N GLN A 193 17.89 -6.63 -17.35
CA GLN A 193 16.43 -6.73 -17.22
C GLN A 193 15.84 -5.40 -16.71
N GLN A 194 14.55 -5.23 -16.76
CA GLN A 194 13.84 -3.97 -16.57
C GLN A 194 13.93 -3.38 -15.15
N TYR A 195 13.80 -4.22 -14.11
CA TYR A 195 13.61 -3.76 -12.73
C TYR A 195 14.92 -3.52 -12.00
N VAL A 196 15.03 -2.45 -11.23
CA VAL A 196 16.20 -2.17 -10.38
C VAL A 196 16.37 -3.22 -9.29
N VAL A 197 15.28 -3.63 -8.66
CA VAL A 197 15.28 -4.56 -7.51
C VAL A 197 14.36 -5.77 -7.73
N PRO A 198 14.67 -6.63 -8.71
CA PRO A 198 13.87 -7.83 -8.97
C PRO A 198 14.03 -8.84 -7.84
N ARG A 199 13.23 -9.88 -7.84
CA ARG A 199 13.50 -11.06 -7.02
C ARG A 199 14.83 -11.69 -7.48
N PRO A 200 15.67 -12.18 -6.54
CA PRO A 200 17.02 -12.65 -6.88
C PRO A 200 17.02 -13.91 -7.80
N ARG A 201 15.90 -14.63 -7.85
CA ARG A 201 15.74 -15.81 -8.70
C ARG A 201 14.66 -15.59 -9.74
N PRO A 202 14.94 -15.86 -11.03
CA PRO A 202 13.94 -15.78 -12.08
C PRO A 202 12.85 -16.85 -11.93
N VAL A 203 11.69 -16.60 -12.51
CA VAL A 203 10.59 -17.55 -12.62
C VAL A 203 10.32 -17.76 -14.11
N SER A 204 10.39 -19.00 -14.57
CA SER A 204 10.25 -19.33 -16.01
C SER A 204 11.17 -18.49 -16.91
N GLY A 205 12.42 -18.26 -16.46
CA GLY A 205 13.42 -17.51 -17.20
C GLY A 205 13.28 -15.98 -17.11
N SER A 206 12.27 -15.46 -16.44
CA SER A 206 12.02 -14.01 -16.33
C SER A 206 12.18 -13.50 -14.90
N TYR A 207 12.77 -12.29 -14.76
CA TYR A 207 12.87 -11.60 -13.50
C TYR A 207 11.60 -10.79 -13.24
N HIS A 208 11.11 -10.85 -12.01
CA HIS A 208 9.88 -10.18 -11.58
C HIS A 208 10.11 -9.39 -10.30
N PRO A 209 9.43 -8.25 -10.11
CA PRO A 209 9.49 -7.53 -8.84
C PRO A 209 8.85 -8.34 -7.72
N TYR A 210 9.16 -7.99 -6.48
CA TYR A 210 8.47 -8.57 -5.32
C TYR A 210 6.97 -8.21 -5.37
N SER A 211 6.08 -9.17 -5.07
CA SER A 211 4.73 -8.79 -4.65
C SER A 211 4.78 -8.16 -3.26
N ILE A 212 3.80 -7.32 -2.93
CA ILE A 212 3.73 -6.66 -1.60
C ILE A 212 3.78 -7.69 -0.48
N ASP A 213 3.05 -8.80 -0.61
CA ASP A 213 3.00 -9.85 0.41
C ASP A 213 4.36 -10.56 0.57
N ARG A 214 5.05 -10.83 -0.54
CA ARG A 214 6.40 -11.43 -0.50
C ARG A 214 7.42 -10.47 0.09
N LEU A 215 7.39 -9.19 -0.29
CA LEU A 215 8.25 -8.15 0.28
C LEU A 215 8.02 -8.03 1.79
N SER A 216 6.76 -7.99 2.23
CA SER A 216 6.42 -7.93 3.66
C SER A 216 6.94 -9.13 4.44
N LYS A 217 6.80 -10.36 3.90
CA LYS A 217 7.28 -11.58 4.54
C LYS A 217 8.82 -11.63 4.59
N ALA A 218 9.47 -11.38 3.47
CA ALA A 218 10.93 -11.39 3.37
C ALA A 218 11.56 -10.27 4.21
N GLY A 219 11.01 -9.06 4.18
CA GLY A 219 11.47 -7.97 5.03
C GLY A 219 11.31 -8.28 6.52
N ARG A 220 10.19 -8.89 6.94
CA ARG A 220 10.01 -9.36 8.31
C ARG A 220 11.07 -10.39 8.71
N GLN A 221 11.38 -11.32 7.83
CA GLN A 221 12.42 -12.31 8.07
C GLN A 221 13.80 -11.65 8.18
N ALA A 222 14.14 -10.74 7.27
CA ALA A 222 15.40 -9.99 7.32
C ALA A 222 15.53 -9.19 8.63
N MET A 223 14.46 -8.50 9.07
CA MET A 223 14.44 -7.76 10.33
C MET A 223 14.72 -8.66 11.55
N ARG A 224 14.11 -9.86 11.59
CA ARG A 224 14.36 -10.83 12.66
C ARG A 224 15.80 -11.33 12.66
N LEU A 225 16.34 -11.65 11.48
CA LEU A 225 17.73 -12.13 11.35
C LEU A 225 18.74 -11.02 11.70
N ALA A 226 18.41 -9.76 11.43
CA ALA A 226 19.19 -8.59 11.82
C ALA A 226 19.04 -8.22 13.31
N GLY A 227 18.19 -8.92 14.08
CA GLY A 227 17.97 -8.65 15.50
C GLY A 227 17.17 -7.38 15.80
N LEU A 228 16.38 -6.89 14.84
CA LEU A 228 15.61 -5.66 15.00
C LEU A 228 14.34 -5.85 15.85
N PRO A 229 13.88 -4.77 16.54
CA PRO A 229 12.66 -4.80 17.34
C PRO A 229 11.42 -5.30 16.59
N GLU A 230 10.59 -6.12 17.21
CA GLU A 230 9.42 -6.73 16.58
C GLU A 230 8.33 -5.74 16.19
N GLU A 231 8.26 -4.60 16.85
CA GLU A 231 7.30 -3.53 16.55
C GLU A 231 7.58 -2.82 15.25
N LEU A 232 8.81 -2.81 14.74
CA LEU A 232 9.16 -2.13 13.48
C LEU A 232 8.45 -2.79 12.29
N ARG A 233 8.13 -1.98 11.30
CA ARG A 233 7.54 -2.40 10.02
C ARG A 233 8.21 -1.64 8.88
N LEU A 234 8.44 -2.29 7.76
CA LEU A 234 8.99 -1.61 6.57
C LEU A 234 8.13 -0.41 6.12
N MET A 235 6.81 -0.48 6.33
CA MET A 235 5.91 0.62 5.99
C MET A 235 6.12 1.90 6.83
N ASP A 236 6.85 1.82 7.93
CA ASP A 236 7.14 2.96 8.80
C ASP A 236 8.26 3.86 8.22
N LEU A 237 9.10 3.34 7.30
CA LEU A 237 10.28 4.05 6.75
C LEU A 237 9.96 5.42 6.16
N ARG A 238 8.89 5.52 5.35
CA ARG A 238 8.46 6.82 4.82
C ARG A 238 8.07 7.81 5.93
N ARG A 239 7.48 7.32 7.03
CA ARG A 239 7.19 8.15 8.20
C ARG A 239 8.50 8.54 8.89
N THR A 240 9.44 7.62 9.03
CA THR A 240 10.75 7.86 9.63
C THR A 240 11.45 9.02 8.91
N GLY A 241 11.73 8.91 7.62
CA GLY A 241 12.39 9.98 6.89
C GLY A 241 11.58 11.29 6.85
N THR A 242 10.23 11.21 6.80
CA THR A 242 9.40 12.42 6.91
C THR A 242 9.53 13.08 8.29
N THR A 243 9.62 12.31 9.37
CA THR A 243 9.80 12.82 10.73
C THR A 243 11.16 13.49 10.88
N GLU A 244 12.21 12.87 10.36
CA GLU A 244 13.57 13.43 10.35
C GLU A 244 13.64 14.75 9.58
N MET A 245 12.98 14.87 8.42
CA MET A 245 12.88 16.15 7.71
C MET A 245 12.20 17.23 8.55
N VAL A 246 11.13 16.89 9.28
CA VAL A 246 10.46 17.85 10.19
C VAL A 246 11.38 18.25 11.33
N GLU A 247 12.08 17.31 11.95
CA GLU A 247 13.02 17.57 13.05
C GLU A 247 14.24 18.38 12.60
N ALA A 248 14.68 18.21 11.34
CA ALA A 248 15.71 19.01 10.70
C ALA A 248 15.22 20.42 10.28
N GLY A 249 13.96 20.76 10.54
CA GLY A 249 13.40 22.08 10.22
C GLY A 249 13.05 22.30 8.75
N VAL A 250 12.95 21.25 7.93
CA VAL A 250 12.56 21.36 6.53
C VAL A 250 11.13 21.88 6.42
N GLY A 251 10.91 22.86 5.56
CA GLY A 251 9.61 23.49 5.36
C GLY A 251 8.54 22.51 4.84
N MET A 252 7.29 22.65 5.30
CA MET A 252 6.19 21.76 4.94
C MET A 252 6.00 21.62 3.42
N ALA A 253 6.15 22.73 2.66
CA ALA A 253 6.04 22.71 1.21
C ALA A 253 7.12 21.81 0.55
N GLN A 254 8.35 21.83 1.07
CA GLN A 254 9.45 20.98 0.59
C GLN A 254 9.19 19.51 0.96
N ILE A 255 8.72 19.23 2.18
CA ILE A 255 8.34 17.88 2.59
C ILE A 255 7.23 17.33 1.67
N MET A 256 6.24 18.15 1.35
CA MET A 256 5.15 17.75 0.45
C MET A 256 5.64 17.53 -0.99
N SER A 257 6.60 18.31 -1.50
CA SER A 257 7.17 18.10 -2.85
C SER A 257 7.93 16.77 -2.94
N VAL A 258 8.62 16.35 -1.88
CA VAL A 258 9.31 15.05 -1.81
C VAL A 258 8.30 13.91 -1.64
N THR A 259 7.35 14.06 -0.73
CA THR A 259 6.45 12.96 -0.37
C THR A 259 5.24 12.84 -1.30
N GLY A 260 4.84 13.85 -2.03
CA GLY A 260 3.71 13.85 -2.96
C GLY A 260 2.34 13.86 -2.27
#